data_7d48cf959b21637873b5bc075c8cdebe
#
_entry.id   7d48cf959b21637873b5bc075c8cdebe
#
_cell.length_a   1.000
_cell.length_b   1.000
_cell.length_c   1.000
_cell.angle_alpha   90.00
_cell.angle_beta   90.00
_cell.angle_gamma   90.00
#
_symmetry.space_group_name_H-M   'P 1'
#
loop_
_entity.id
_entity.type
_entity.pdbx_description
1 polymer ?
#
loop_
_entity_poly.entity_id
_entity_poly.type
_entity_poly.pdbx_seq_one_letter_code
_entity_poly.pdbx_strand_id
1 'polypeptide(L)'
;MSGDGGHSPGDDRPTRGSTYVVGDIQGCFESLQALLAEVGFGDADRLWCVGDLVNRGPDSLAVLRFARNLGDRFACVLGNHDLHFLAMVYGGHPHRATDTMESLLAAPDCLELAEWLRCLPLLIEDRNRLVVHAGIPHVWTIGMAREYAREVEAVIQGPGHAEFFRGMYGNEPALWRDDLEGMDRYRATVNYFTRMRLVDAEGRLEFSHKGTLDDLPPGYAPWFSYPMQVAGTLYFGHWAALNGATGQARIIGLDTGCVWGRTMTAVRLEDGATFSVAAAEPSP
;
A
#
# COMPACT_ATOMS: atom_id res chain seq x y z
N MET A 1 4.43 3.39 -59.73
CA MET A 1 5.11 3.99 -58.59
C MET A 1 4.06 4.05 -57.47
N SER A 2 4.03 3.04 -56.62
CA SER A 2 3.07 2.87 -55.52
C SER A 2 3.78 3.34 -54.24
N GLY A 3 3.27 4.43 -53.65
CA GLY A 3 3.77 4.92 -52.37
C GLY A 3 3.21 4.10 -51.23
N ASP A 4 4.09 3.43 -50.55
CA ASP A 4 3.83 2.67 -49.33
C ASP A 4 3.70 3.68 -48.18
N GLY A 5 2.47 3.88 -47.69
CA GLY A 5 2.17 4.72 -46.54
C GLY A 5 2.38 3.92 -45.25
N GLY A 6 3.58 4.02 -44.69
CA GLY A 6 3.88 3.46 -43.38
C GLY A 6 2.92 4.03 -42.30
N HIS A 7 2.04 3.20 -41.80
CA HIS A 7 1.24 3.46 -40.60
C HIS A 7 2.17 3.35 -39.39
N SER A 8 2.51 4.49 -38.76
CA SER A 8 3.06 4.49 -37.41
C SER A 8 1.98 3.97 -36.46
N PRO A 9 2.30 3.10 -35.49
CA PRO A 9 1.34 2.72 -34.48
C PRO A 9 0.95 3.98 -33.70
N GLY A 10 -0.33 4.35 -33.77
CA GLY A 10 -0.89 5.49 -33.10
C GLY A 10 -0.67 5.38 -31.59
N ASP A 11 -0.26 6.47 -30.99
CA ASP A 11 -0.20 6.66 -29.53
C ASP A 11 -1.65 6.58 -28.99
N ASP A 12 -2.06 5.41 -28.51
CA ASP A 12 -3.40 5.11 -28.00
C ASP A 12 -3.59 5.65 -26.56
N ARG A 13 -2.83 6.69 -26.17
CA ARG A 13 -3.00 7.34 -24.88
C ARG A 13 -4.32 8.12 -24.85
N PRO A 14 -5.12 7.96 -23.78
CA PRO A 14 -6.35 8.73 -23.63
C PRO A 14 -6.03 10.24 -23.62
N THR A 15 -6.85 11.04 -24.24
CA THR A 15 -6.76 12.52 -24.30
C THR A 15 -6.93 13.21 -22.92
N ARG A 16 -7.26 12.45 -21.89
CA ARG A 16 -7.21 12.80 -20.46
C ARG A 16 -6.11 11.96 -19.80
N GLY A 17 -5.34 12.56 -18.87
CA GLY A 17 -4.28 11.86 -18.15
C GLY A 17 -4.76 10.54 -17.51
N SER A 18 -3.87 9.58 -17.47
CA SER A 18 -4.10 8.24 -16.91
C SER A 18 -3.85 8.21 -15.40
N THR A 19 -4.49 7.26 -14.70
CA THR A 19 -4.23 6.99 -13.29
C THR A 19 -3.59 5.62 -13.15
N TYR A 20 -2.39 5.57 -12.59
CA TYR A 20 -1.65 4.34 -12.35
C TYR A 20 -1.65 4.01 -10.85
N VAL A 21 -2.01 2.78 -10.49
CA VAL A 21 -1.87 2.27 -9.11
C VAL A 21 -0.65 1.38 -9.06
N VAL A 22 0.35 1.74 -8.25
CA VAL A 22 1.59 0.99 -8.07
C VAL A 22 1.58 0.23 -6.75
N GLY A 23 2.25 -0.92 -6.72
CA GLY A 23 2.50 -1.73 -5.53
C GLY A 23 3.45 -1.09 -4.52
N ASP A 24 3.88 -1.88 -3.55
CA ASP A 24 4.82 -1.47 -2.50
C ASP A 24 6.12 -0.94 -3.11
N ILE A 25 6.48 0.30 -2.79
CA ILE A 25 7.69 0.95 -3.31
C ILE A 25 8.89 0.67 -2.39
N GLN A 26 8.69 0.76 -1.09
CA GLN A 26 9.67 0.41 -0.06
C GLN A 26 11.07 1.00 -0.31
N GLY A 27 11.16 2.28 -0.67
CA GLY A 27 12.44 2.94 -0.94
C GLY A 27 13.12 2.56 -2.26
N CYS A 28 12.47 1.79 -3.15
CA CYS A 28 12.97 1.42 -4.47
C CYS A 28 12.72 2.54 -5.49
N PHE A 29 13.46 3.65 -5.36
CA PHE A 29 13.23 4.85 -6.16
C PHE A 29 13.65 4.69 -7.62
N GLU A 30 14.76 4.01 -7.91
CA GLU A 30 15.19 3.76 -9.30
C GLU A 30 14.18 2.89 -10.04
N SER A 31 13.67 1.83 -9.41
CA SER A 31 12.61 0.99 -9.96
C SER A 31 11.34 1.78 -10.23
N LEU A 32 10.95 2.68 -9.32
CA LEU A 32 9.80 3.58 -9.52
C LEU A 32 10.02 4.46 -10.75
N GLN A 33 11.19 5.09 -10.88
CA GLN A 33 11.50 5.93 -12.05
C GLN A 33 11.47 5.12 -13.35
N ALA A 34 12.01 3.91 -13.34
CA ALA A 34 11.98 3.01 -14.50
C ALA A 34 10.53 2.66 -14.88
N LEU A 35 9.66 2.35 -13.92
CA LEU A 35 8.24 2.07 -14.16
C LEU A 35 7.50 3.29 -14.73
N LEU A 36 7.76 4.48 -14.17
CA LEU A 36 7.16 5.72 -14.68
C LEU A 36 7.61 6.06 -16.10
N ALA A 37 8.87 5.79 -16.42
CA ALA A 37 9.39 5.93 -17.79
C ALA A 37 8.74 4.92 -18.75
N GLU A 38 8.59 3.66 -18.33
CA GLU A 38 7.94 2.59 -19.11
C GLU A 38 6.51 2.94 -19.51
N VAL A 39 5.73 3.52 -18.58
CA VAL A 39 4.36 3.95 -18.87
C VAL A 39 4.27 5.31 -19.54
N GLY A 40 5.39 6.02 -19.71
CA GLY A 40 5.44 7.39 -20.24
C GLY A 40 4.68 8.38 -19.35
N PHE A 41 4.85 8.28 -18.02
CA PHE A 41 4.16 9.12 -17.04
C PHE A 41 4.43 10.61 -17.28
N GLY A 42 3.39 11.39 -17.52
CA GLY A 42 3.46 12.81 -17.85
C GLY A 42 2.72 13.71 -16.84
N ASP A 43 2.68 15.01 -17.14
CA ASP A 43 2.11 16.02 -16.24
C ASP A 43 0.59 15.90 -16.03
N ALA A 44 -0.13 15.26 -16.96
CA ALA A 44 -1.56 15.04 -16.85
C ALA A 44 -1.90 13.77 -16.03
N ASP A 45 -0.92 12.88 -15.80
CA ASP A 45 -1.15 11.58 -15.18
C ASP A 45 -1.14 11.67 -13.65
N ARG A 46 -1.78 10.68 -13.02
CA ARG A 46 -1.87 10.52 -11.57
C ARG A 46 -1.23 9.21 -11.15
N LEU A 47 -0.53 9.26 -10.03
CA LEU A 47 0.09 8.11 -9.39
C LEU A 47 -0.62 7.80 -8.07
N TRP A 48 -1.16 6.60 -7.96
CA TRP A 48 -1.70 6.06 -6.72
C TRP A 48 -0.80 4.93 -6.22
N CYS A 49 -0.67 4.78 -4.89
CA CYS A 49 0.13 3.73 -4.28
C CYS A 49 -0.68 2.95 -3.26
N VAL A 50 -0.40 1.66 -3.13
CA VAL A 50 -1.06 0.78 -2.15
C VAL A 50 -0.40 0.84 -0.76
N GLY A 51 0.46 1.82 -0.50
CA GLY A 51 1.21 1.97 0.76
C GLY A 51 2.64 1.46 0.69
N ASP A 52 3.30 1.47 1.85
CA ASP A 52 4.70 1.09 2.01
C ASP A 52 5.64 1.85 1.06
N LEU A 53 5.65 3.17 1.22
CA LEU A 53 6.55 4.04 0.46
C LEU A 53 8.00 3.90 0.93
N VAL A 54 8.22 3.61 2.21
CA VAL A 54 9.52 3.65 2.89
C VAL A 54 10.00 2.30 3.40
N ASN A 55 11.26 2.27 3.83
CA ASN A 55 11.95 1.14 4.46
C ASN A 55 12.36 0.04 3.47
N ARG A 56 13.23 -0.87 3.90
CA ARG A 56 13.79 -2.02 3.16
C ARG A 56 14.69 -1.65 1.98
N GLY A 57 14.24 -0.88 1.03
CA GLY A 57 15.05 -0.39 -0.09
C GLY A 57 15.91 0.81 0.31
N PRO A 58 16.81 1.23 -0.60
CA PRO A 58 17.90 2.14 -0.24
C PRO A 58 17.51 3.62 -0.15
N ASP A 59 16.41 4.05 -0.80
CA ASP A 59 16.15 5.49 -0.95
C ASP A 59 14.72 5.93 -0.59
N SER A 60 14.34 5.66 0.67
CA SER A 60 13.06 6.12 1.23
C SER A 60 12.88 7.64 1.17
N LEU A 61 13.98 8.40 1.30
CA LEU A 61 13.94 9.85 1.28
C LEU A 61 13.56 10.39 -0.10
N ALA A 62 14.15 9.88 -1.17
CA ALA A 62 13.81 10.28 -2.53
C ALA A 62 12.37 9.91 -2.88
N VAL A 63 11.89 8.73 -2.46
CA VAL A 63 10.49 8.31 -2.66
C VAL A 63 9.52 9.30 -2.02
N LEU A 64 9.70 9.65 -0.73
CA LEU A 64 8.79 10.59 -0.05
C LEU A 64 8.82 11.98 -0.66
N ARG A 65 10.01 12.49 -1.00
CA ARG A 65 10.13 13.80 -1.66
C ARG A 65 9.47 13.83 -3.03
N PHE A 66 9.67 12.79 -3.83
CA PHE A 66 9.03 12.64 -5.13
C PHE A 66 7.50 12.58 -5.00
N ALA A 67 6.99 11.70 -4.13
CA ALA A 67 5.56 11.54 -3.90
C ALA A 67 4.91 12.86 -3.45
N ARG A 68 5.50 13.55 -2.47
CA ARG A 68 5.01 14.85 -1.99
C ARG A 68 5.02 15.92 -3.09
N ASN A 69 6.06 15.94 -3.94
CA ASN A 69 6.18 16.93 -5.02
C ASN A 69 5.15 16.74 -6.15
N LEU A 70 4.55 15.56 -6.29
CA LEU A 70 3.44 15.34 -7.22
C LEU A 70 2.15 16.08 -6.81
N GLY A 71 2.03 16.50 -5.54
CA GLY A 71 0.86 17.25 -5.04
C GLY A 71 -0.44 16.50 -5.27
N ASP A 72 -1.44 17.18 -5.85
CA ASP A 72 -2.79 16.60 -6.11
C ASP A 72 -2.80 15.46 -7.14
N ARG A 73 -1.67 15.21 -7.80
CA ARG A 73 -1.51 14.07 -8.71
C ARG A 73 -1.12 12.77 -8.01
N PHE A 74 -0.84 12.84 -6.71
CA PHE A 74 -0.46 11.69 -5.89
C PHE A 74 -1.56 11.33 -4.90
N ALA A 75 -1.85 10.03 -4.76
CA ALA A 75 -2.67 9.48 -3.69
C ALA A 75 -2.07 8.16 -3.21
N CYS A 76 -2.08 7.93 -1.91
CA CYS A 76 -1.53 6.72 -1.32
C CYS A 76 -2.28 6.38 -0.04
N VAL A 77 -2.40 5.10 0.27
CA VAL A 77 -2.82 4.65 1.60
C VAL A 77 -1.59 4.40 2.48
N LEU A 78 -1.75 4.47 3.79
CA LEU A 78 -0.68 4.13 4.72
C LEU A 78 -0.46 2.62 4.76
N GLY A 79 0.79 2.18 4.57
CA GLY A 79 1.24 0.83 4.80
C GLY A 79 1.87 0.63 6.19
N ASN A 80 2.19 -0.61 6.53
CA ASN A 80 2.79 -0.90 7.84
C ASN A 80 4.21 -0.34 7.99
N HIS A 81 4.97 -0.20 6.91
CA HIS A 81 6.29 0.44 6.95
C HIS A 81 6.19 1.96 7.07
N ASP A 82 5.19 2.58 6.48
CA ASP A 82 4.90 4.01 6.65
C ASP A 82 4.52 4.32 8.10
N LEU A 83 3.62 3.52 8.67
CA LEU A 83 3.25 3.62 10.09
C LEU A 83 4.45 3.35 11.02
N HIS A 84 5.37 2.45 10.64
CA HIS A 84 6.58 2.20 11.40
C HIS A 84 7.50 3.43 11.41
N PHE A 85 7.72 4.08 10.27
CA PHE A 85 8.46 5.35 10.22
C PHE A 85 7.82 6.42 11.11
N LEU A 86 6.50 6.59 11.02
CA LEU A 86 5.78 7.55 11.87
C LEU A 86 5.88 7.20 13.36
N ALA A 87 5.89 5.92 13.72
CA ALA A 87 6.08 5.49 15.10
C ALA A 87 7.51 5.75 15.62
N MET A 88 8.52 5.72 14.76
CA MET A 88 9.87 6.15 15.14
C MET A 88 9.92 7.66 15.38
N VAL A 89 9.29 8.45 14.51
CA VAL A 89 9.31 9.92 14.61
C VAL A 89 8.48 10.43 15.81
N TYR A 90 7.28 9.92 16.00
CA TYR A 90 6.31 10.44 16.98
C TYR A 90 6.13 9.56 18.23
N GLY A 91 6.32 8.26 18.09
CA GLY A 91 6.12 7.28 19.16
C GLY A 91 7.36 6.99 19.99
N GLY A 92 8.53 7.43 19.56
CA GLY A 92 9.81 7.15 20.21
C GLY A 92 10.27 5.69 20.10
N HIS A 93 9.79 4.95 19.09
CA HIS A 93 10.24 3.58 18.85
C HIS A 93 11.66 3.57 18.27
N PRO A 94 12.51 2.62 18.69
CA PRO A 94 13.90 2.55 18.22
C PRO A 94 13.96 2.06 16.77
N HIS A 95 14.98 2.51 16.06
CA HIS A 95 15.41 1.95 14.78
C HIS A 95 15.81 0.49 14.97
N ARG A 96 15.36 -0.40 14.08
CA ARG A 96 15.70 -1.82 14.09
C ARG A 96 16.86 -2.09 13.14
N ALA A 97 17.62 -3.14 13.39
CA ALA A 97 18.76 -3.51 12.54
C ALA A 97 18.39 -3.83 11.07
N THR A 98 17.12 -4.10 10.82
CA THR A 98 16.58 -4.39 9.47
C THR A 98 15.94 -3.17 8.80
N ASP A 99 15.91 -2.01 9.46
CA ASP A 99 15.39 -0.78 8.87
C ASP A 99 16.49 -0.11 8.04
N THR A 100 16.07 0.58 6.97
CA THR A 100 16.95 1.29 6.02
C THR A 100 16.53 2.75 5.88
N MET A 101 16.15 3.37 7.00
CA MET A 101 15.57 4.73 7.03
C MET A 101 16.51 5.78 7.64
N GLU A 102 17.80 5.50 7.78
CA GLU A 102 18.77 6.40 8.42
C GLU A 102 18.86 7.75 7.69
N SER A 103 18.93 7.72 6.36
CA SER A 103 18.99 8.93 5.56
C SER A 103 17.71 9.77 5.66
N LEU A 104 16.55 9.11 5.75
CA LEU A 104 15.26 9.75 5.94
C LEU A 104 15.14 10.38 7.34
N LEU A 105 15.55 9.66 8.38
CA LEU A 105 15.50 10.15 9.76
C LEU A 105 16.48 11.30 10.01
N ALA A 106 17.63 11.33 9.32
CA ALA A 106 18.62 12.39 9.42
C ALA A 106 18.33 13.60 8.50
N ALA A 107 17.33 13.50 7.63
CA ALA A 107 17.04 14.55 6.67
C ALA A 107 16.51 15.83 7.37
N PRO A 108 16.90 17.02 6.92
CA PRO A 108 16.45 18.28 7.52
C PRO A 108 14.94 18.49 7.40
N ASP A 109 14.29 17.88 6.42
CA ASP A 109 12.86 17.93 6.16
C ASP A 109 12.12 16.67 6.67
N CYS A 110 12.75 15.82 7.49
CA CYS A 110 12.15 14.60 8.04
C CYS A 110 10.81 14.87 8.71
N LEU A 111 10.69 15.87 9.56
CA LEU A 111 9.43 16.20 10.25
C LEU A 111 8.35 16.68 9.28
N GLU A 112 8.71 17.45 8.24
CA GLU A 112 7.74 17.88 7.23
C GLU A 112 7.23 16.71 6.39
N LEU A 113 8.11 15.76 6.06
CA LEU A 113 7.74 14.54 5.36
C LEU A 113 6.86 13.63 6.23
N ALA A 114 7.17 13.51 7.53
CA ALA A 114 6.36 12.76 8.47
C ALA A 114 4.96 13.41 8.67
N GLU A 115 4.89 14.75 8.79
CA GLU A 115 3.61 15.47 8.86
C GLU A 115 2.75 15.26 7.61
N TRP A 116 3.36 15.30 6.43
CA TRP A 116 2.67 15.01 5.18
C TRP A 116 2.19 13.55 5.13
N LEU A 117 3.08 12.59 5.47
CA LEU A 117 2.78 11.16 5.41
C LEU A 117 1.63 10.76 6.34
N ARG A 118 1.59 11.26 7.59
CA ARG A 118 0.53 10.94 8.54
C ARG A 118 -0.86 11.48 8.14
N CYS A 119 -0.92 12.39 7.17
CA CYS A 119 -2.17 12.88 6.61
C CYS A 119 -2.74 11.97 5.50
N LEU A 120 -2.01 10.93 5.08
CA LEU A 120 -2.51 9.97 4.10
C LEU A 120 -3.56 9.04 4.72
N PRO A 121 -4.53 8.56 3.94
CA PRO A 121 -5.62 7.71 4.43
C PRO A 121 -5.18 6.23 4.60
N LEU A 122 -6.06 5.43 5.23
CA LEU A 122 -5.98 3.95 5.26
C LEU A 122 -6.79 3.29 4.14
N LEU A 123 -7.74 4.02 3.57
CA LEU A 123 -8.62 3.56 2.51
C LEU A 123 -8.86 4.69 1.51
N ILE A 124 -8.60 4.43 0.23
CA ILE A 124 -9.04 5.28 -0.88
C ILE A 124 -10.22 4.61 -1.58
N GLU A 125 -11.27 5.39 -1.81
CA GLU A 125 -12.44 4.98 -2.58
C GLU A 125 -12.70 5.99 -3.69
N ASP A 126 -12.67 5.52 -4.94
CA ASP A 126 -13.05 6.31 -6.10
C ASP A 126 -14.01 5.50 -6.98
N ARG A 127 -15.27 5.93 -7.05
CA ARG A 127 -16.35 5.25 -7.78
C ARG A 127 -16.50 3.80 -7.30
N ASN A 128 -16.08 2.83 -8.12
CA ASN A 128 -16.08 1.40 -7.84
C ASN A 128 -14.68 0.81 -7.66
N ARG A 129 -13.71 1.62 -7.26
CA ARG A 129 -12.32 1.25 -7.02
C ARG A 129 -11.97 1.51 -5.56
N LEU A 130 -11.28 0.57 -4.96
CA LEU A 130 -10.82 0.63 -3.57
C LEU A 130 -9.32 0.39 -3.56
N VAL A 131 -8.59 1.20 -2.79
CA VAL A 131 -7.17 0.97 -2.52
C VAL A 131 -6.99 0.85 -1.02
N VAL A 132 -6.36 -0.22 -0.59
CA VAL A 132 -5.97 -0.49 0.80
C VAL A 132 -4.58 -1.10 0.80
N HIS A 133 -3.88 -1.07 1.94
CA HIS A 133 -2.54 -1.67 1.95
C HIS A 133 -2.60 -3.19 2.01
N ALA A 134 -3.26 -3.80 3.02
CA ALA A 134 -3.28 -5.26 3.17
C ALA A 134 -4.61 -5.91 2.78
N GLY A 135 -5.75 -5.27 3.06
CA GLY A 135 -7.06 -5.81 2.69
C GLY A 135 -8.22 -5.27 3.52
N ILE A 136 -9.42 -5.78 3.25
CA ILE A 136 -10.64 -5.56 4.03
C ILE A 136 -11.18 -6.94 4.42
N PRO A 137 -11.37 -7.25 5.71
CA PRO A 137 -11.84 -8.56 6.12
C PRO A 137 -13.30 -8.81 5.70
N HIS A 138 -13.65 -10.05 5.45
CA HIS A 138 -15.00 -10.45 5.02
C HIS A 138 -16.09 -10.14 6.06
N VAL A 139 -15.71 -9.95 7.33
CA VAL A 139 -16.63 -9.60 8.42
C VAL A 139 -17.03 -8.12 8.40
N TRP A 140 -16.39 -7.28 7.56
CA TRP A 140 -16.74 -5.88 7.41
C TRP A 140 -17.47 -5.60 6.09
N THR A 141 -18.51 -4.80 6.16
CA THR A 141 -19.05 -4.11 4.97
C THR A 141 -18.13 -2.96 4.59
N ILE A 142 -18.26 -2.44 3.35
CA ILE A 142 -17.50 -1.24 2.95
C ILE A 142 -17.85 -0.01 3.81
N GLY A 143 -19.10 0.08 4.29
CA GLY A 143 -19.51 1.13 5.23
C GLY A 143 -18.73 1.09 6.53
N MET A 144 -18.60 -0.11 7.13
CA MET A 144 -17.80 -0.34 8.33
C MET A 144 -16.31 -0.06 8.08
N ALA A 145 -15.74 -0.57 6.99
CA ALA A 145 -14.35 -0.32 6.65
C ALA A 145 -14.05 1.18 6.52
N ARG A 146 -14.94 1.94 5.88
CA ARG A 146 -14.83 3.40 5.75
C ARG A 146 -14.93 4.12 7.09
N GLU A 147 -15.84 3.71 7.94
CA GLU A 147 -16.01 4.28 9.28
C GLU A 147 -14.76 4.04 10.13
N TYR A 148 -14.27 2.80 10.20
CA TYR A 148 -13.12 2.42 11.00
C TYR A 148 -11.80 3.04 10.47
N ALA A 149 -11.64 3.15 9.16
CA ALA A 149 -10.51 3.90 8.58
C ALA A 149 -10.51 5.34 9.05
N ARG A 150 -11.64 6.06 8.92
CA ARG A 150 -11.75 7.47 9.33
C ARG A 150 -11.56 7.68 10.82
N GLU A 151 -12.00 6.75 11.65
CA GLU A 151 -11.80 6.80 13.09
C GLU A 151 -10.31 6.80 13.44
N VAL A 152 -9.52 5.90 12.86
CA VAL A 152 -8.08 5.83 13.07
C VAL A 152 -7.34 6.99 12.40
N GLU A 153 -7.72 7.37 11.19
CA GLU A 153 -7.17 8.53 10.47
C GLU A 153 -7.34 9.82 11.31
N ALA A 154 -8.49 10.02 11.95
CA ALA A 154 -8.71 11.17 12.81
C ALA A 154 -7.76 11.20 14.02
N VAL A 155 -7.38 10.06 14.56
CA VAL A 155 -6.38 9.96 15.64
C VAL A 155 -4.97 10.22 15.13
N ILE A 156 -4.60 9.60 14.01
CA ILE A 156 -3.27 9.76 13.39
C ILE A 156 -3.04 11.21 12.94
N GLN A 157 -4.05 11.85 12.38
CA GLN A 157 -3.99 13.23 11.89
C GLN A 157 -4.21 14.27 12.99
N GLY A 158 -4.81 13.86 14.11
CA GLY A 158 -5.16 14.72 15.23
C GLY A 158 -4.04 14.89 16.26
N PRO A 159 -4.33 15.59 17.38
CA PRO A 159 -3.37 15.82 18.46
C PRO A 159 -2.98 14.55 19.22
N GLY A 160 -3.78 13.47 19.12
CA GLY A 160 -3.52 12.18 19.79
C GLY A 160 -2.50 11.28 19.10
N HIS A 161 -1.92 11.70 17.95
CA HIS A 161 -1.07 10.84 17.13
C HIS A 161 0.15 10.27 17.89
N ALA A 162 0.80 11.05 18.74
CA ALA A 162 1.97 10.57 19.48
C ALA A 162 1.64 9.44 20.46
N GLU A 163 0.46 9.48 21.09
CA GLU A 163 -0.03 8.41 21.95
C GLU A 163 -0.39 7.17 21.14
N PHE A 164 -1.07 7.36 20.01
CA PHE A 164 -1.37 6.29 19.07
C PHE A 164 -0.09 5.58 18.63
N PHE A 165 0.91 6.30 18.12
CA PHE A 165 2.16 5.70 17.64
C PHE A 165 2.97 5.01 18.75
N ARG A 166 2.90 5.44 19.99
CA ARG A 166 3.50 4.71 21.11
C ARG A 166 2.83 3.37 21.40
N GLY A 167 1.49 3.31 21.23
CA GLY A 167 0.68 2.14 21.58
C GLY A 167 0.26 1.24 20.43
N MET A 168 0.57 1.60 19.17
CA MET A 168 0.00 0.93 18.00
C MET A 168 0.46 -0.52 17.80
N TYR A 169 1.65 -0.87 18.29
CA TYR A 169 2.18 -2.22 18.09
C TYR A 169 1.49 -3.26 18.94
N GLY A 170 1.38 -4.45 18.39
CA GLY A 170 0.83 -5.62 19.04
C GLY A 170 0.00 -6.45 18.06
N ASN A 171 -0.16 -7.73 18.38
CA ASN A 171 -0.98 -8.67 17.63
C ASN A 171 -2.39 -8.83 18.23
N GLU A 172 -2.60 -8.31 19.44
CA GLU A 172 -3.89 -8.37 20.11
C GLU A 172 -4.54 -6.97 20.19
N PRO A 173 -5.88 -6.91 20.02
CA PRO A 173 -6.77 -8.02 19.70
C PRO A 173 -6.62 -8.49 18.23
N ALA A 174 -6.56 -9.81 18.02
CA ALA A 174 -6.48 -10.40 16.69
C ALA A 174 -7.86 -10.63 16.04
N LEU A 175 -8.94 -10.52 16.81
CA LEU A 175 -10.31 -10.66 16.36
C LEU A 175 -11.07 -9.35 16.54
N TRP A 176 -11.72 -8.89 15.46
CA TRP A 176 -12.62 -7.75 15.53
C TRP A 176 -13.85 -8.07 16.39
N ARG A 177 -14.22 -7.11 17.23
CA ARG A 177 -15.48 -7.09 17.96
C ARG A 177 -15.99 -5.65 18.03
N ASP A 178 -17.28 -5.46 17.96
CA ASP A 178 -17.89 -4.12 17.94
C ASP A 178 -17.74 -3.38 19.27
N ASP A 179 -17.48 -4.12 20.37
CA ASP A 179 -17.25 -3.57 21.72
C ASP A 179 -15.79 -3.18 22.00
N LEU A 180 -14.90 -3.29 21.01
CA LEU A 180 -13.53 -2.79 21.14
C LEU A 180 -13.52 -1.26 21.27
N GLU A 181 -12.71 -0.75 22.20
CA GLU A 181 -12.57 0.67 22.48
C GLU A 181 -11.11 1.11 22.52
N GLY A 182 -10.88 2.41 22.35
CA GLY A 182 -9.56 3.04 22.52
C GLY A 182 -8.47 2.40 21.68
N MET A 183 -7.29 2.20 22.27
CA MET A 183 -6.11 1.69 21.55
C MET A 183 -6.30 0.28 21.00
N ASP A 184 -7.06 -0.58 21.66
CA ASP A 184 -7.31 -1.93 21.17
C ASP A 184 -8.15 -1.91 19.87
N ARG A 185 -9.15 -1.03 19.80
CA ARG A 185 -9.93 -0.80 18.59
C ARG A 185 -9.07 -0.24 17.46
N TYR A 186 -8.25 0.76 17.73
CA TYR A 186 -7.36 1.37 16.73
C TYR A 186 -6.32 0.37 16.24
N ARG A 187 -5.72 -0.41 17.13
CA ARG A 187 -4.74 -1.44 16.79
C ARG A 187 -5.34 -2.55 15.92
N ALA A 188 -6.52 -3.05 16.28
CA ALA A 188 -7.22 -4.04 15.46
C ALA A 188 -7.50 -3.48 14.06
N THR A 189 -8.04 -2.28 13.95
CA THR A 189 -8.32 -1.60 12.68
C THR A 189 -7.06 -1.50 11.81
N VAL A 190 -5.97 -0.97 12.38
CA VAL A 190 -4.69 -0.85 11.66
C VAL A 190 -4.16 -2.20 11.23
N ASN A 191 -4.23 -3.23 12.08
CA ASN A 191 -3.76 -4.56 11.76
C ASN A 191 -4.53 -5.17 10.58
N TYR A 192 -5.85 -4.97 10.49
CA TYR A 192 -6.62 -5.40 9.32
C TYR A 192 -6.21 -4.66 8.06
N PHE A 193 -6.13 -3.34 8.10
CA PHE A 193 -5.80 -2.55 6.91
C PHE A 193 -4.35 -2.70 6.45
N THR A 194 -3.40 -2.99 7.36
CA THR A 194 -1.97 -2.88 7.02
C THR A 194 -1.14 -4.15 7.25
N ARG A 195 -1.69 -5.19 7.90
CA ARG A 195 -0.92 -6.39 8.23
C ARG A 195 -1.62 -7.70 7.91
N MET A 196 -2.88 -7.66 7.49
CA MET A 196 -3.69 -8.85 7.23
C MET A 196 -3.14 -9.64 6.03
N ARG A 197 -3.03 -10.97 6.20
CA ARG A 197 -2.80 -11.94 5.13
C ARG A 197 -3.81 -13.07 5.21
N LEU A 198 -3.82 -13.75 6.33
CA LEU A 198 -4.72 -14.87 6.60
C LEU A 198 -5.71 -14.51 7.69
N VAL A 199 -6.92 -15.03 7.54
CA VAL A 199 -7.97 -14.96 8.56
C VAL A 199 -8.66 -16.33 8.68
N ASP A 200 -9.27 -16.59 9.83
CA ASP A 200 -10.21 -17.71 9.99
C ASP A 200 -11.64 -17.32 9.58
N ALA A 201 -12.58 -18.23 9.76
CA ALA A 201 -13.98 -18.04 9.39
C ALA A 201 -14.67 -16.91 10.20
N GLU A 202 -14.21 -16.63 11.38
CA GLU A 202 -14.68 -15.57 12.26
C GLU A 202 -14.00 -14.22 11.98
N GLY A 203 -12.96 -14.21 11.12
CA GLY A 203 -12.17 -13.03 10.78
C GLY A 203 -10.96 -12.80 11.69
N ARG A 204 -10.55 -13.78 12.52
CA ARG A 204 -9.36 -13.67 13.35
C ARG A 204 -8.10 -13.62 12.50
N LEU A 205 -7.24 -12.63 12.75
CA LEU A 205 -5.97 -12.45 12.08
C LEU A 205 -4.92 -13.50 12.48
N GLU A 206 -4.18 -13.99 11.49
CA GLU A 206 -2.97 -14.78 11.66
C GLU A 206 -1.76 -13.91 11.23
N PHE A 207 -0.74 -13.78 12.07
CA PHE A 207 0.37 -12.84 11.86
C PHE A 207 1.72 -13.51 11.58
N SER A 208 1.86 -14.81 11.81
CA SER A 208 3.14 -15.50 11.68
C SER A 208 3.43 -15.93 10.25
N HIS A 209 2.38 -16.25 9.47
CA HIS A 209 2.52 -16.68 8.08
C HIS A 209 2.89 -15.51 7.16
N LYS A 210 4.00 -15.67 6.44
CA LYS A 210 4.51 -14.69 5.46
C LYS A 210 4.83 -15.33 4.10
N GLY A 211 4.58 -16.63 3.99
CA GLY A 211 4.88 -17.43 2.80
C GLY A 211 3.84 -17.34 1.70
N THR A 212 3.91 -18.29 0.79
CA THR A 212 2.96 -18.50 -0.30
C THR A 212 1.65 -19.16 0.18
N LEU A 213 0.78 -19.53 -0.75
CA LEU A 213 -0.49 -20.20 -0.45
C LEU A 213 -0.36 -21.73 -0.28
N ASP A 214 0.85 -22.29 -0.42
CA ASP A 214 1.05 -23.74 -0.49
C ASP A 214 1.03 -24.44 0.88
N ASP A 215 1.32 -23.69 1.97
CA ASP A 215 1.45 -24.27 3.33
C ASP A 215 0.76 -23.34 4.34
N LEU A 216 -0.57 -23.35 4.31
CA LEU A 216 -1.40 -22.51 5.17
C LEU A 216 -1.62 -23.16 6.53
N PRO A 217 -1.58 -22.41 7.64
CA PRO A 217 -1.91 -22.92 8.96
C PRO A 217 -3.37 -23.44 8.98
N PRO A 218 -3.64 -24.58 9.66
CA PRO A 218 -4.97 -25.13 9.72
C PRO A 218 -6.03 -24.15 10.25
N GLY A 219 -7.17 -24.07 9.56
CA GLY A 219 -8.27 -23.19 9.94
C GLY A 219 -8.15 -21.75 9.43
N TYR A 220 -7.04 -21.40 8.78
CA TYR A 220 -6.83 -20.08 8.19
C TYR A 220 -6.81 -20.14 6.66
N ALA A 221 -7.28 -19.09 6.03
CA ALA A 221 -7.25 -18.91 4.58
C ALA A 221 -6.87 -17.47 4.22
N PRO A 222 -6.41 -17.21 2.98
CA PRO A 222 -6.22 -15.86 2.49
C PRO A 222 -7.50 -15.03 2.70
N TRP A 223 -7.36 -13.81 3.20
CA TRP A 223 -8.51 -12.96 3.50
C TRP A 223 -9.47 -12.80 2.30
N PHE A 224 -8.94 -12.83 1.09
CA PHE A 224 -9.71 -12.72 -0.16
C PHE A 224 -10.35 -14.04 -0.63
N SER A 225 -10.17 -15.13 0.08
CA SER A 225 -10.88 -16.42 -0.20
C SER A 225 -12.32 -16.42 0.32
N TYR A 226 -12.62 -15.52 1.24
CA TYR A 226 -13.99 -15.35 1.76
C TYR A 226 -14.81 -14.39 0.88
N PRO A 227 -16.14 -14.58 0.79
CA PRO A 227 -17.00 -13.66 0.07
C PRO A 227 -16.94 -12.25 0.65
N MET A 228 -16.45 -11.30 -0.13
CA MET A 228 -16.36 -9.91 0.30
C MET A 228 -17.70 -9.18 0.16
N GLN A 229 -18.04 -8.37 1.17
CA GLN A 229 -19.21 -7.49 1.16
C GLN A 229 -18.88 -6.13 0.52
N VAL A 230 -18.04 -6.14 -0.52
CA VAL A 230 -17.52 -4.94 -1.19
C VAL A 230 -17.82 -5.03 -2.68
N ALA A 231 -18.45 -3.99 -3.23
CA ALA A 231 -18.63 -3.83 -4.67
C ALA A 231 -17.42 -3.12 -5.29
N GLY A 232 -17.03 -3.54 -6.51
CA GLY A 232 -15.94 -2.90 -7.24
C GLY A 232 -14.65 -3.70 -7.26
N THR A 233 -13.57 -3.06 -7.71
CA THR A 233 -12.23 -3.64 -7.77
C THR A 233 -11.40 -3.11 -6.61
N LEU A 234 -10.74 -4.01 -5.88
CA LEU A 234 -9.86 -3.71 -4.76
C LEU A 234 -8.42 -3.95 -5.17
N TYR A 235 -7.56 -2.93 -4.97
CA TYR A 235 -6.12 -2.97 -5.18
C TYR A 235 -5.41 -2.98 -3.83
N PHE A 236 -4.41 -3.85 -3.66
CA PHE A 236 -3.67 -3.98 -2.41
C PHE A 236 -2.21 -4.39 -2.62
N GLY A 237 -1.40 -4.25 -1.60
CA GLY A 237 0.02 -4.58 -1.54
C GLY A 237 0.38 -5.59 -0.45
N HIS A 238 1.42 -5.31 0.34
CA HIS A 238 1.78 -5.98 1.59
C HIS A 238 2.25 -7.43 1.48
N TRP A 239 1.76 -8.22 0.55
CA TRP A 239 2.00 -9.67 0.52
C TRP A 239 2.86 -10.08 -0.69
N ALA A 240 4.14 -9.72 -0.65
CA ALA A 240 5.10 -9.99 -1.71
C ALA A 240 5.16 -11.47 -2.14
N ALA A 241 4.96 -12.40 -1.21
CA ALA A 241 5.00 -13.83 -1.51
C ALA A 241 3.91 -14.29 -2.49
N LEU A 242 2.78 -13.57 -2.60
CA LEU A 242 1.73 -13.84 -3.60
C LEU A 242 2.18 -13.52 -5.01
N ASN A 243 3.15 -12.64 -5.18
CA ASN A 243 3.55 -12.12 -6.50
C ASN A 243 2.33 -11.63 -7.34
N GLY A 244 1.38 -10.97 -6.69
CA GLY A 244 0.13 -10.50 -7.28
C GLY A 244 -0.94 -11.57 -7.56
N ALA A 245 -0.64 -12.86 -7.35
CA ALA A 245 -1.53 -13.97 -7.71
C ALA A 245 -2.63 -14.20 -6.68
N THR A 246 -3.77 -13.54 -6.81
CA THR A 246 -4.95 -13.74 -5.94
C THR A 246 -5.92 -14.80 -6.47
N GLY A 247 -5.89 -15.07 -7.77
CA GLY A 247 -6.91 -15.89 -8.44
C GLY A 247 -8.31 -15.24 -8.50
N GLN A 248 -8.43 -13.97 -8.11
CA GLN A 248 -9.69 -13.23 -8.04
C GLN A 248 -9.73 -12.08 -9.04
N ALA A 249 -10.74 -12.03 -9.92
CA ALA A 249 -10.81 -11.03 -10.99
C ALA A 249 -10.94 -9.58 -10.51
N ARG A 250 -11.41 -9.36 -9.27
CA ARG A 250 -11.63 -8.00 -8.71
C ARG A 250 -10.80 -7.70 -7.46
N ILE A 251 -9.83 -8.55 -7.14
CA ILE A 251 -8.91 -8.34 -6.04
C ILE A 251 -7.50 -8.43 -6.60
N ILE A 252 -6.89 -7.28 -6.80
CA ILE A 252 -5.64 -7.12 -7.53
C ILE A 252 -4.50 -6.87 -6.56
N GLY A 253 -3.65 -7.87 -6.38
CA GLY A 253 -2.40 -7.75 -5.61
C GLY A 253 -1.34 -7.06 -6.47
N LEU A 254 -0.67 -6.04 -5.93
CA LEU A 254 0.34 -5.26 -6.63
C LEU A 254 1.73 -5.34 -6.00
N ASP A 255 1.86 -5.88 -4.78
CA ASP A 255 3.18 -6.18 -4.21
C ASP A 255 3.76 -7.41 -4.93
N THR A 256 4.57 -7.13 -5.92
CA THR A 256 5.28 -8.15 -6.71
C THR A 256 6.74 -8.30 -6.29
N GLY A 257 7.09 -7.78 -5.11
CA GLY A 257 8.34 -8.04 -4.42
C GLY A 257 9.54 -7.27 -4.98
N CYS A 258 9.35 -6.02 -5.41
CA CYS A 258 10.42 -5.18 -5.94
C CYS A 258 11.64 -5.15 -5.02
N VAL A 259 11.45 -4.77 -3.76
CA VAL A 259 12.55 -4.69 -2.77
C VAL A 259 13.26 -6.04 -2.54
N TRP A 260 12.63 -7.15 -2.90
CA TRP A 260 13.20 -8.49 -2.85
C TRP A 260 13.86 -8.93 -4.17
N GLY A 261 14.18 -7.97 -5.06
CA GLY A 261 14.84 -8.22 -6.33
C GLY A 261 13.94 -8.80 -7.42
N ARG A 262 12.59 -8.69 -7.28
CA ARG A 262 11.65 -9.15 -8.30
C ARG A 262 11.20 -7.99 -9.20
N THR A 263 9.94 -7.63 -9.19
CA THR A 263 9.38 -6.58 -10.07
C THR A 263 8.62 -5.53 -9.29
N MET A 264 8.59 -4.30 -9.83
CA MET A 264 7.63 -3.28 -9.45
C MET A 264 6.50 -3.27 -10.48
N THR A 265 5.26 -3.34 -10.01
CA THR A 265 4.09 -3.48 -10.88
C THR A 265 3.09 -2.35 -10.65
N ALA A 266 2.53 -1.83 -11.73
CA ALA A 266 1.41 -0.90 -11.71
C ALA A 266 0.29 -1.36 -12.64
N VAL A 267 -0.93 -0.92 -12.32
CA VAL A 267 -2.12 -1.07 -13.16
C VAL A 267 -2.65 0.30 -13.55
N ARG A 268 -2.93 0.49 -14.85
CA ARG A 268 -3.65 1.68 -15.33
C ARG A 268 -5.15 1.50 -15.08
N LEU A 269 -5.75 2.43 -14.34
CA LEU A 269 -7.14 2.28 -13.88
C LEU A 269 -8.19 2.38 -14.98
N GLU A 270 -7.88 3.04 -16.10
CA GLU A 270 -8.82 3.34 -17.18
C GLU A 270 -9.21 2.07 -17.96
N ASP A 271 -8.26 1.13 -18.13
CA ASP A 271 -8.43 -0.07 -18.95
C ASP A 271 -7.94 -1.36 -18.29
N GLY A 272 -7.32 -1.26 -17.10
CA GLY A 272 -6.77 -2.42 -16.39
C GLY A 272 -5.43 -2.93 -16.96
N ALA A 273 -4.78 -2.19 -17.85
CA ALA A 273 -3.48 -2.57 -18.37
C ALA A 273 -2.43 -2.64 -17.26
N THR A 274 -1.66 -3.73 -17.23
CA THR A 274 -0.62 -3.97 -16.23
C THR A 274 0.76 -3.74 -16.83
N PHE A 275 1.61 -3.05 -16.07
CA PHE A 275 2.99 -2.72 -16.40
C PHE A 275 3.91 -3.21 -15.29
N SER A 276 5.06 -3.74 -15.65
CA SER A 276 6.03 -4.24 -14.67
C SER A 276 7.45 -4.01 -15.17
N VAL A 277 8.33 -3.61 -14.26
CA VAL A 277 9.76 -3.49 -14.49
C VAL A 277 10.52 -4.37 -13.50
N ALA A 278 11.68 -4.87 -13.89
CA ALA A 278 12.56 -5.57 -12.96
C ALA A 278 13.09 -4.60 -11.91
N ALA A 279 13.33 -5.10 -10.69
CA ALA A 279 13.96 -4.31 -9.64
C ALA A 279 15.36 -3.84 -10.08
N ALA A 280 15.62 -2.55 -9.95
CA ALA A 280 16.92 -1.94 -10.23
C ALA A 280 17.83 -1.96 -9.00
N GLU A 281 17.26 -1.91 -7.81
CA GLU A 281 17.96 -1.91 -6.55
C GLU A 281 18.41 -3.32 -6.14
N PRO A 282 19.55 -3.46 -5.43
CA PRO A 282 19.93 -4.73 -4.83
C PRO A 282 18.94 -5.14 -3.74
N SER A 283 18.68 -6.44 -3.62
CA SER A 283 17.90 -6.97 -2.49
C SER A 283 18.58 -6.70 -1.15
N PRO A 284 17.85 -6.36 -0.08
CA PRO A 284 18.38 -6.09 1.25
C PRO A 284 18.99 -7.32 1.91
#